data_31a43fe154c1e5ecf6c3189454f1a957
#
_entry.id   31a43fe154c1e5ecf6c3189454f1a957
#
_cell.length_a   1.000
_cell.length_b   1.000
_cell.length_c   1.000
_cell.angle_alpha   90.00
_cell.angle_beta   90.00
_cell.angle_gamma   90.00
#
_symmetry.space_group_name_H-M   'P 1'
#
loop_
_entity.id
_entity.type
_entity.pdbx_description
1 polymer ?
#
loop_
_entity_poly.entity_id
_entity_poly.type
_entity_poly.pdbx_seq_one_letter_code
_entity_poly.pdbx_strand_id
1 'polypeptide(L)'
;MSLSLPHPRLTRVAASLALFAALAAATPPASAFCGFYVGKADAKLFNEASQVILARDGNRTVIGMRNDFQGELTDFALVVPVPVVLQKDQIHVGDPKIFERIDAYSAPRLAEYFDPNPCEVRKIAREMAAPASAGATLAQKASRDQALGVTIEARYTVGEYDIVILSATQSNGLEVWLKQNGYRIPANASRALQPYVRQGLKFFVAKVNLAEQAKTGFSYLRPLQFAFEYERFMLPVRLGMLNAKGPQDLVVYVLSRNGRVEATNYRTVKLPANVELPTYVRSEFPKVYKALFETQARREDYRVVWTEYFWDMGWCDPCAANPLSLEELRSAGVFWLDGDLSSTGAPGAAVPSVVRPRGGGAQPVMLTRLHLRYTSETLPEDLMFQETQDRQNFQARYILRHPWQGDANACPEAKSYFDEVASRQEREAQTLANLTAWDLNDIRGRMNVQAVSAPKWWERLWR
;
A
#
# COMPACT_ATOMS: atom_id res chain seq x y z
N MET A 1 -53.65 -52.06 -10.31
CA MET A 1 -52.98 -51.02 -9.51
C MET A 1 -51.47 -51.20 -9.64
N SER A 2 -50.85 -50.45 -10.50
CA SER A 2 -49.42 -50.52 -10.73
C SER A 2 -48.83 -49.14 -10.39
N LEU A 3 -48.05 -49.07 -9.31
CA LEU A 3 -47.31 -47.92 -8.86
C LEU A 3 -45.98 -47.84 -9.59
N SER A 4 -45.77 -46.81 -10.40
CA SER A 4 -44.50 -46.49 -11.03
C SER A 4 -43.65 -45.63 -10.12
N LEU A 5 -42.44 -46.10 -9.78
CA LEU A 5 -41.42 -45.40 -9.02
C LEU A 5 -40.67 -44.43 -9.94
N PRO A 6 -40.31 -43.21 -9.50
CA PRO A 6 -39.53 -42.25 -10.29
C PRO A 6 -38.04 -42.60 -10.34
N HIS A 7 -37.42 -42.40 -11.48
CA HIS A 7 -36.02 -42.73 -11.76
C HIS A 7 -35.02 -41.78 -11.07
N PRO A 8 -33.94 -42.28 -10.43
CA PRO A 8 -32.98 -41.50 -9.64
C PRO A 8 -31.86 -40.83 -10.49
N ARG A 9 -32.03 -40.64 -11.80
CA ARG A 9 -30.97 -40.15 -12.67
C ARG A 9 -30.90 -38.62 -12.86
N LEU A 10 -31.99 -37.89 -12.63
CA LEU A 10 -32.05 -36.44 -12.79
C LEU A 10 -31.47 -35.64 -11.60
N THR A 11 -31.51 -36.17 -10.39
CA THR A 11 -31.01 -35.49 -9.18
C THR A 11 -29.49 -35.46 -9.09
N ARG A 12 -28.76 -36.38 -9.72
CA ARG A 12 -27.29 -36.42 -9.69
C ARG A 12 -26.63 -35.41 -10.63
N VAL A 13 -27.29 -35.05 -11.73
CA VAL A 13 -26.74 -34.02 -12.68
C VAL A 13 -26.90 -32.60 -12.13
N ALA A 14 -28.01 -32.32 -11.43
CA ALA A 14 -28.22 -31.01 -10.80
C ALA A 14 -27.25 -30.75 -9.63
N ALA A 15 -26.93 -31.77 -8.82
CA ALA A 15 -25.97 -31.66 -7.73
C ALA A 15 -24.52 -31.46 -8.23
N SER A 16 -24.16 -32.07 -9.36
CA SER A 16 -22.81 -31.91 -9.96
C SER A 16 -22.61 -30.54 -10.59
N LEU A 17 -23.63 -29.94 -11.18
CA LEU A 17 -23.58 -28.58 -11.72
C LEU A 17 -23.52 -27.52 -10.59
N ALA A 18 -24.22 -27.71 -9.49
CA ALA A 18 -24.17 -26.81 -8.34
C ALA A 18 -22.81 -26.84 -7.64
N LEU A 19 -22.14 -27.99 -7.58
CA LEU A 19 -20.80 -28.13 -7.00
C LEU A 19 -19.71 -27.50 -7.89
N PHE A 20 -19.86 -27.54 -9.22
CA PHE A 20 -18.94 -26.87 -10.15
C PHE A 20 -19.09 -25.34 -10.16
N ALA A 21 -20.30 -24.82 -9.97
CA ALA A 21 -20.56 -23.39 -9.86
C ALA A 21 -20.04 -22.80 -8.55
N ALA A 22 -20.01 -23.56 -7.45
CA ALA A 22 -19.47 -23.12 -6.17
C ALA A 22 -17.93 -23.09 -6.12
N LEU A 23 -17.22 -23.86 -6.98
CA LEU A 23 -15.75 -23.84 -7.05
C LEU A 23 -15.19 -22.68 -7.92
N ALA A 24 -16.02 -22.00 -8.69
CA ALA A 24 -15.59 -20.91 -9.59
C ALA A 24 -15.56 -19.52 -8.91
N ALA A 25 -15.98 -19.41 -7.64
CA ALA A 25 -16.20 -18.12 -6.98
C ALA A 25 -15.08 -17.69 -6.00
N ALA A 26 -13.99 -18.45 -5.85
CA ALA A 26 -12.89 -18.11 -4.94
C ALA A 26 -11.56 -18.02 -5.69
N THR A 27 -11.41 -16.99 -6.53
CA THR A 27 -10.08 -16.55 -6.95
C THR A 27 -9.53 -15.61 -5.88
N PRO A 28 -8.49 -15.99 -5.12
CA PRO A 28 -7.82 -15.07 -4.22
C PRO A 28 -7.16 -13.95 -5.02
N PRO A 29 -7.07 -12.72 -4.48
CA PRO A 29 -6.36 -11.63 -5.12
C PRO A 29 -4.86 -11.95 -5.23
N ALA A 30 -4.27 -11.67 -6.36
CA ALA A 30 -2.83 -11.81 -6.62
C ALA A 30 -2.10 -10.53 -6.19
N SER A 31 -0.89 -10.64 -5.67
CA SER A 31 -0.15 -9.54 -5.02
C SER A 31 1.33 -9.49 -5.41
N ALA A 32 1.98 -8.35 -5.25
CA ALA A 32 3.31 -8.04 -5.75
C ALA A 32 4.44 -8.10 -4.72
N PHE A 33 5.67 -8.30 -5.19
CA PHE A 33 6.87 -8.44 -4.38
C PHE A 33 8.09 -7.78 -5.03
N CYS A 34 9.00 -7.19 -4.24
CA CYS A 34 10.20 -6.48 -4.73
C CYS A 34 11.39 -7.38 -5.05
N GLY A 35 11.24 -8.70 -4.95
CA GLY A 35 12.23 -9.71 -5.30
C GLY A 35 11.56 -10.90 -5.97
N PHE A 36 12.25 -12.05 -5.99
CA PHE A 36 11.61 -13.29 -6.37
C PHE A 36 12.09 -14.45 -5.49
N TYR A 37 11.21 -15.44 -5.34
CA TYR A 37 11.52 -16.65 -4.60
C TYR A 37 12.09 -17.72 -5.50
N VAL A 38 13.11 -18.41 -5.02
CA VAL A 38 13.66 -19.62 -5.61
C VAL A 38 13.56 -20.76 -4.61
N GLY A 39 12.81 -21.81 -4.95
CA GLY A 39 12.60 -22.97 -4.08
C GLY A 39 13.51 -24.14 -4.44
N LYS A 40 13.82 -25.00 -3.47
CA LYS A 40 14.29 -26.34 -3.77
C LYS A 40 13.12 -27.20 -4.26
N ALA A 41 13.41 -28.20 -5.10
CA ALA A 41 12.47 -29.09 -5.79
C ALA A 41 11.05 -29.16 -5.17
N ASP A 42 10.02 -28.87 -5.98
CA ASP A 42 8.58 -29.01 -5.69
C ASP A 42 7.89 -27.96 -4.81
N ALA A 43 8.58 -26.98 -4.27
CA ALA A 43 7.94 -25.88 -3.55
C ALA A 43 7.18 -24.96 -4.53
N LYS A 44 5.86 -24.93 -4.42
CA LYS A 44 4.98 -23.93 -5.09
C LYS A 44 4.93 -22.71 -4.21
N LEU A 45 5.80 -21.75 -4.47
CA LEU A 45 5.87 -20.51 -3.73
C LEU A 45 5.02 -19.44 -4.43
N PHE A 46 4.09 -18.84 -3.69
CA PHE A 46 3.25 -17.76 -4.16
C PHE A 46 3.36 -16.58 -3.21
N ASN A 47 3.18 -15.39 -3.75
CA ASN A 47 3.10 -14.15 -3.01
C ASN A 47 1.74 -13.50 -3.30
N GLU A 48 1.02 -12.99 -2.27
CA GLU A 48 -0.30 -12.40 -2.43
C GLU A 48 -0.34 -10.90 -2.24
N ALA A 49 0.39 -10.34 -1.29
CA ALA A 49 0.49 -8.90 -1.09
C ALA A 49 1.87 -8.52 -0.58
N SER A 50 2.46 -7.48 -1.16
CA SER A 50 3.70 -6.92 -0.64
C SER A 50 3.47 -5.55 -0.05
N GLN A 51 4.06 -5.36 1.10
CA GLN A 51 4.16 -4.07 1.76
C GLN A 51 5.63 -3.71 1.88
N VAL A 52 5.96 -2.50 1.45
CA VAL A 52 7.32 -1.97 1.53
C VAL A 52 7.31 -0.65 2.29
N ILE A 53 8.21 -0.52 3.25
CA ILE A 53 8.50 0.75 3.91
C ILE A 53 9.82 1.25 3.36
N LEU A 54 9.84 2.50 2.89
CA LEU A 54 11.03 3.22 2.44
C LEU A 54 11.22 4.45 3.33
N ALA A 55 12.33 4.53 4.04
CA ALA A 55 12.75 5.77 4.70
C ALA A 55 13.90 6.38 3.90
N ARG A 56 13.73 7.62 3.41
CA ARG A 56 14.70 8.28 2.53
C ARG A 56 15.02 9.69 3.00
N ASP A 57 16.31 10.00 3.12
CA ASP A 57 16.83 11.37 3.30
C ASP A 57 18.12 11.52 2.49
N GLY A 58 18.15 12.45 1.55
CA GLY A 58 19.23 12.60 0.58
C GLY A 58 19.45 11.33 -0.26
N ASN A 59 20.64 10.74 -0.20
CA ASN A 59 21.01 9.49 -0.89
C ASN A 59 20.92 8.25 0.02
N ARG A 60 20.57 8.39 1.30
CA ARG A 60 20.43 7.31 2.27
C ARG A 60 19.02 6.74 2.24
N THR A 61 18.93 5.43 2.15
CA THR A 61 17.65 4.72 2.13
C THR A 61 17.69 3.56 3.12
N VAL A 62 16.63 3.42 3.90
CA VAL A 62 16.29 2.17 4.59
C VAL A 62 15.08 1.59 3.91
N ILE A 63 15.18 0.35 3.45
CA ILE A 63 14.08 -0.40 2.87
C ILE A 63 13.67 -1.52 3.81
N GLY A 64 12.39 -1.58 4.18
CA GLY A 64 11.79 -2.68 4.90
C GLY A 64 10.80 -3.41 4.00
N MET A 65 10.86 -4.73 3.97
CA MET A 65 9.97 -5.55 3.13
C MET A 65 9.24 -6.57 3.99
N ARG A 66 7.92 -6.51 3.97
CA ARG A 66 7.04 -7.56 4.49
C ARG A 66 6.50 -8.35 3.31
N ASN A 67 6.89 -9.60 3.26
CA ASN A 67 6.49 -10.51 2.21
C ASN A 67 5.39 -11.42 2.74
N ASP A 68 4.26 -11.44 2.07
CA ASP A 68 3.23 -12.42 2.33
C ASP A 68 3.61 -13.72 1.63
N PHE A 69 4.02 -14.69 2.43
CA PHE A 69 4.46 -15.99 1.95
C PHE A 69 3.32 -17.00 2.13
N GLN A 70 2.90 -17.62 1.05
CA GLN A 70 1.97 -18.74 1.10
C GLN A 70 2.65 -20.03 0.61
N GLY A 71 2.70 -21.02 1.46
CA GLY A 71 3.28 -22.33 1.21
C GLY A 71 3.92 -22.92 2.47
N GLU A 72 4.47 -24.11 2.35
CA GLU A 72 5.29 -24.67 3.42
C GLU A 72 6.61 -23.94 3.51
N LEU A 73 7.07 -23.66 4.73
CA LEU A 73 8.39 -23.12 5.03
C LEU A 73 9.46 -24.16 4.69
N THR A 74 9.67 -24.38 3.40
CA THR A 74 10.69 -25.27 2.89
C THR A 74 11.97 -24.48 2.55
N ASP A 75 13.04 -25.18 2.17
CA ASP A 75 14.29 -24.58 1.69
C ASP A 75 14.03 -23.67 0.47
N PHE A 76 13.82 -22.38 0.68
CA PHE A 76 13.75 -21.39 -0.37
C PHE A 76 14.66 -20.18 -0.07
N ALA A 77 14.96 -19.40 -1.07
CA ALA A 77 15.65 -18.16 -0.91
C ALA A 77 14.88 -17.01 -1.58
N LEU A 78 15.01 -15.85 -0.97
CA LEU A 78 14.56 -14.57 -1.47
C LEU A 78 15.72 -13.90 -2.20
N VAL A 79 15.51 -13.47 -3.44
CA VAL A 79 16.52 -12.75 -4.23
C VAL A 79 16.05 -11.32 -4.47
N VAL A 80 16.82 -10.34 -3.99
CA VAL A 80 16.53 -8.91 -4.10
C VAL A 80 17.72 -8.19 -4.73
N PRO A 81 17.52 -7.38 -5.78
CA PRO A 81 18.59 -6.51 -6.28
C PRO A 81 18.84 -5.38 -5.29
N VAL A 82 20.10 -5.14 -4.99
CA VAL A 82 20.53 -4.06 -4.11
C VAL A 82 21.64 -3.25 -4.78
N PRO A 83 21.73 -1.93 -4.53
CA PRO A 83 22.65 -1.07 -5.28
C PRO A 83 24.13 -1.27 -4.91
N VAL A 84 24.39 -1.75 -3.70
CA VAL A 84 25.73 -1.87 -3.12
C VAL A 84 25.93 -3.24 -2.49
N VAL A 85 27.18 -3.58 -2.18
CA VAL A 85 27.50 -4.73 -1.31
C VAL A 85 27.12 -4.36 0.12
N LEU A 86 26.05 -4.96 0.64
CA LEU A 86 25.59 -4.70 2.01
C LEU A 86 26.52 -5.39 3.02
N GLN A 87 26.90 -4.65 4.07
CA GLN A 87 27.59 -5.19 5.23
C GLN A 87 26.57 -5.76 6.23
N LYS A 88 27.04 -6.59 7.17
CA LYS A 88 26.17 -7.27 8.14
C LYS A 88 25.35 -6.31 8.99
N ASP A 89 25.94 -5.21 9.42
CA ASP A 89 25.33 -4.16 10.25
C ASP A 89 24.32 -3.28 9.48
N GLN A 90 24.32 -3.36 8.15
CA GLN A 90 23.31 -2.73 7.29
C GLN A 90 22.03 -3.58 7.11
N ILE A 91 22.01 -4.80 7.66
CA ILE A 91 20.92 -5.76 7.49
C ILE A 91 20.28 -6.04 8.85
N HIS A 92 18.96 -5.89 8.92
CA HIS A 92 18.18 -6.12 10.13
C HIS A 92 16.94 -6.96 9.86
N VAL A 93 16.47 -7.69 10.88
CA VAL A 93 15.18 -8.40 10.86
C VAL A 93 14.20 -7.60 11.72
N GLY A 94 13.21 -7.01 11.05
CA GLY A 94 12.28 -6.07 11.67
C GLY A 94 11.10 -6.74 12.40
N ASP A 95 10.32 -5.93 13.10
CA ASP A 95 9.06 -6.34 13.70
C ASP A 95 7.91 -6.14 12.67
N PRO A 96 7.12 -7.18 12.35
CA PRO A 96 5.97 -7.05 11.45
C PRO A 96 4.91 -6.06 11.95
N LYS A 97 4.82 -5.80 13.25
CA LYS A 97 3.87 -4.84 13.84
C LYS A 97 4.02 -3.43 13.28
N ILE A 98 5.23 -3.04 12.84
CA ILE A 98 5.41 -1.71 12.27
C ILE A 98 4.65 -1.53 10.95
N PHE A 99 4.52 -2.59 10.15
CA PHE A 99 3.73 -2.56 8.92
C PHE A 99 2.24 -2.43 9.21
N GLU A 100 1.74 -3.15 10.22
CA GLU A 100 0.34 -3.05 10.67
C GLU A 100 0.04 -1.67 11.21
N ARG A 101 0.97 -1.10 11.96
CA ARG A 101 0.85 0.21 12.56
C ARG A 101 0.82 1.34 11.52
N ILE A 102 1.71 1.29 10.53
CA ILE A 102 1.77 2.31 9.47
C ILE A 102 0.60 2.17 8.48
N ASP A 103 0.15 0.93 8.24
CA ASP A 103 -1.04 0.65 7.46
C ASP A 103 -2.29 1.24 8.13
N ALA A 104 -2.52 0.92 9.40
CA ALA A 104 -3.65 1.43 10.18
C ALA A 104 -3.66 2.96 10.26
N TYR A 105 -2.49 3.60 10.27
CA TYR A 105 -2.36 5.05 10.29
C TYR A 105 -2.73 5.69 8.95
N SER A 106 -2.38 5.08 7.82
CA SER A 106 -2.45 5.69 6.48
C SER A 106 -3.49 5.08 5.54
N ALA A 107 -4.17 4.00 5.95
CA ALA A 107 -5.16 3.34 5.09
C ALA A 107 -6.34 4.26 4.73
N PRO A 108 -6.93 4.09 3.55
CA PRO A 108 -8.21 4.69 3.21
C PRO A 108 -9.29 4.41 4.27
N ARG A 109 -10.11 5.39 4.58
CA ARG A 109 -11.05 5.30 5.71
C ARG A 109 -12.37 5.99 5.50
N LEU A 110 -13.31 5.68 6.38
CA LEU A 110 -14.59 6.37 6.47
C LEU A 110 -14.51 7.54 7.46
N ALA A 111 -15.21 8.64 7.11
CA ALA A 111 -15.45 9.75 8.01
C ALA A 111 -16.97 9.89 8.17
N GLU A 112 -17.45 9.80 9.41
CA GLU A 112 -18.89 9.86 9.69
C GLU A 112 -19.30 11.25 10.17
N TYR A 113 -20.38 11.77 9.59
CA TYR A 113 -21.01 13.01 9.97
C TYR A 113 -22.48 12.79 10.24
N PHE A 114 -23.05 13.57 11.15
CA PHE A 114 -24.46 13.51 11.52
C PHE A 114 -25.09 14.87 11.23
N ASP A 115 -26.19 14.86 10.52
CA ASP A 115 -26.90 16.09 10.21
C ASP A 115 -27.51 16.68 11.49
N PRO A 116 -27.39 18.00 11.70
CA PRO A 116 -28.02 18.65 12.82
C PRO A 116 -29.55 18.67 12.66
N ASN A 117 -30.28 18.89 13.76
CA ASN A 117 -31.71 19.09 13.73
C ASN A 117 -32.03 20.33 12.88
N PRO A 118 -32.78 20.22 11.77
CA PRO A 118 -33.09 21.35 10.90
C PRO A 118 -34.02 22.40 11.58
N CYS A 119 -34.72 22.00 12.65
CA CYS A 119 -35.59 22.88 13.43
C CYS A 119 -34.82 23.75 14.42
N GLU A 120 -33.53 23.58 14.59
CA GLU A 120 -32.69 24.41 15.48
C GLU A 120 -31.93 25.49 14.71
N VAL A 121 -32.26 26.78 15.02
CA VAL A 121 -31.54 27.90 14.40
C VAL A 121 -30.13 28.02 14.96
N ARG A 122 -29.12 27.67 14.17
CA ARG A 122 -27.71 27.85 14.54
C ARG A 122 -27.20 29.26 14.17
N LYS A 123 -26.76 30.02 15.16
CA LYS A 123 -25.91 31.21 14.95
C LYS A 123 -24.49 30.74 14.69
N ILE A 124 -24.00 30.95 13.48
CA ILE A 124 -22.62 30.52 13.08
C ILE A 124 -21.67 31.68 13.37
N ALA A 125 -20.67 31.43 14.21
CA ALA A 125 -19.45 32.25 14.34
C ALA A 125 -18.35 31.72 13.39
N ARG A 126 -17.69 32.66 12.73
CA ARG A 126 -16.70 32.39 11.66
C ARG A 126 -15.31 32.77 12.17
N GLU A 127 -14.35 31.84 12.12
CA GLU A 127 -12.94 32.15 12.32
C GLU A 127 -12.06 31.65 11.18
N MET A 128 -11.08 32.48 10.81
CA MET A 128 -10.13 32.29 9.70
C MET A 128 -8.70 32.15 10.27
N ALA A 129 -7.86 31.36 9.64
CA ALA A 129 -6.40 31.41 9.83
C ALA A 129 -5.63 31.15 8.52
N ALA A 130 -4.49 31.82 8.36
CA ALA A 130 -3.65 31.88 7.17
C ALA A 130 -2.19 31.40 7.44
N PRO A 131 -1.29 31.29 6.44
CA PRO A 131 -0.20 30.33 6.35
C PRO A 131 1.22 30.89 6.48
N ALA A 132 2.25 30.03 6.45
CA ALA A 132 3.66 30.43 6.26
C ALA A 132 4.53 29.34 5.58
N SER A 133 5.61 29.77 4.94
CA SER A 133 6.40 29.16 3.86
C SER A 133 7.91 28.90 4.17
N ALA A 134 8.52 27.93 3.51
CA ALA A 134 9.68 27.83 2.59
C ALA A 134 11.16 27.72 3.02
N GLY A 135 11.90 26.92 2.27
CA GLY A 135 13.31 27.03 1.78
C GLY A 135 14.29 25.91 2.19
N ALA A 136 14.87 25.20 1.35
CA ALA A 136 15.86 24.93 0.29
C ALA A 136 17.31 24.69 0.83
N THR A 137 18.20 23.84 0.38
CA THR A 137 18.77 23.10 -0.74
C THR A 137 20.18 22.52 -0.47
N LEU A 138 20.60 21.50 -1.27
CA LEU A 138 21.93 21.09 -1.88
C LEU A 138 22.73 19.94 -1.24
N ALA A 139 23.36 19.15 -1.93
CA ALA A 139 23.76 18.21 -2.95
C ALA A 139 25.23 17.73 -2.89
N GLN A 140 25.55 16.55 -3.51
CA GLN A 140 26.85 16.01 -4.07
C GLN A 140 27.63 14.97 -3.24
N LYS A 141 28.41 14.04 -3.83
CA LYS A 141 28.67 13.33 -5.10
C LYS A 141 29.63 12.14 -4.89
N ALA A 142 29.53 11.14 -5.67
CA ALA A 142 30.01 9.89 -6.16
C ALA A 142 31.48 9.43 -6.08
N SER A 143 31.72 8.07 -6.21
CA SER A 143 32.57 7.43 -7.25
C SER A 143 32.78 5.89 -7.10
N ARG A 144 33.27 5.25 -8.14
CA ARG A 144 33.23 3.91 -8.71
C ARG A 144 34.37 2.95 -8.29
N ASP A 145 34.20 1.63 -8.55
CA ASP A 145 34.71 0.70 -9.61
C ASP A 145 34.66 -0.78 -9.18
N GLN A 146 34.57 -1.67 -9.95
CA GLN A 146 34.47 -2.62 -11.07
C GLN A 146 35.15 -3.99 -10.70
N ALA A 147 34.73 -5.16 -11.07
CA ALA A 147 34.26 -5.96 -12.17
C ALA A 147 34.50 -7.47 -12.04
N LEU A 148 33.68 -8.29 -12.69
CA LEU A 148 33.82 -9.59 -13.37
C LEU A 148 33.43 -10.88 -12.62
N GLY A 149 32.44 -11.61 -13.23
CA GLY A 149 31.98 -12.94 -12.80
C GLY A 149 30.95 -12.87 -11.67
N VAL A 150 30.28 -13.96 -11.36
CA VAL A 150 29.53 -14.01 -10.09
C VAL A 150 30.56 -14.15 -8.97
N THR A 151 30.68 -13.12 -8.17
CA THR A 151 31.53 -13.09 -7.00
C THR A 151 30.64 -13.14 -5.76
N ILE A 152 30.96 -14.03 -4.82
CA ILE A 152 30.36 -13.96 -3.49
C ILE A 152 31.09 -12.87 -2.74
N GLU A 153 30.40 -11.74 -2.56
CA GLU A 153 30.96 -10.56 -1.90
C GLU A 153 30.96 -10.72 -0.38
N ALA A 154 29.91 -11.38 0.15
CA ALA A 154 29.77 -11.55 1.59
C ALA A 154 28.80 -12.69 1.95
N ARG A 155 28.94 -13.22 3.18
CA ARG A 155 28.02 -14.19 3.78
C ARG A 155 27.71 -13.79 5.21
N TYR A 156 26.44 -13.81 5.62
CA TYR A 156 25.98 -13.44 6.96
C TYR A 156 24.85 -14.36 7.40
N THR A 157 24.72 -14.56 8.71
CA THR A 157 23.49 -15.05 9.33
C THR A 157 22.90 -13.91 10.15
N VAL A 158 21.67 -13.55 9.85
CA VAL A 158 20.91 -12.48 10.55
C VAL A 158 19.50 -13.00 10.84
N GLY A 159 19.17 -13.18 12.13
CA GLY A 159 17.92 -13.81 12.54
C GLY A 159 17.75 -15.20 11.91
N GLU A 160 16.60 -15.46 11.31
CA GLU A 160 16.26 -16.69 10.60
C GLU A 160 16.77 -16.75 9.16
N TYR A 161 17.68 -15.87 8.75
CA TYR A 161 18.16 -15.80 7.37
C TYR A 161 19.66 -16.04 7.26
N ASP A 162 20.04 -16.97 6.39
CA ASP A 162 21.40 -17.12 5.88
C ASP A 162 21.51 -16.31 4.57
N ILE A 163 22.33 -15.28 4.59
CA ILE A 163 22.41 -14.25 3.56
C ILE A 163 23.71 -14.38 2.78
N VAL A 164 23.60 -14.25 1.46
CA VAL A 164 24.74 -14.18 0.54
C VAL A 164 24.56 -12.96 -0.34
N ILE A 165 25.59 -12.11 -0.42
CA ILE A 165 25.63 -10.99 -1.35
C ILE A 165 26.44 -11.42 -2.57
N LEU A 166 25.85 -11.30 -3.75
CA LEU A 166 26.43 -11.68 -5.02
C LEU A 166 26.60 -10.50 -5.96
N SER A 167 27.74 -10.41 -6.62
CA SER A 167 27.92 -9.62 -7.83
C SER A 167 27.81 -10.53 -9.05
N ALA A 168 27.20 -10.04 -10.12
CA ALA A 168 27.11 -10.75 -11.38
C ALA A 168 27.40 -9.80 -12.54
N THR A 169 28.25 -10.22 -13.48
CA THR A 169 28.53 -9.50 -14.72
C THR A 169 27.67 -9.96 -15.87
N GLN A 170 27.09 -11.15 -15.74
CA GLN A 170 26.15 -11.73 -16.70
C GLN A 170 24.93 -12.28 -15.96
N SER A 171 23.74 -12.03 -16.50
CA SER A 171 22.49 -12.53 -15.92
C SER A 171 22.44 -14.06 -15.83
N ASN A 172 23.09 -14.75 -16.79
CA ASN A 172 23.23 -16.20 -16.79
C ASN A 172 24.09 -16.70 -15.61
N GLY A 173 25.09 -15.92 -15.18
CA GLY A 173 25.95 -16.31 -14.06
C GLY A 173 25.17 -16.47 -12.77
N LEU A 174 24.28 -15.53 -12.43
CA LEU A 174 23.43 -15.65 -11.25
C LEU A 174 22.45 -16.82 -11.36
N GLU A 175 21.86 -17.02 -12.55
CA GLU A 175 20.97 -18.14 -12.79
C GLU A 175 21.69 -19.48 -12.61
N VAL A 176 22.90 -19.62 -13.19
CA VAL A 176 23.75 -20.83 -13.05
C VAL A 176 24.09 -21.04 -11.59
N TRP A 177 24.52 -20.00 -10.87
CA TRP A 177 24.87 -20.10 -9.46
C TRP A 177 23.69 -20.59 -8.61
N LEU A 178 22.51 -20.01 -8.79
CA LEU A 178 21.29 -20.42 -8.08
C LEU A 178 20.94 -21.89 -8.38
N LYS A 179 21.02 -22.33 -9.65
CA LYS A 179 20.78 -23.72 -10.05
C LYS A 179 21.78 -24.68 -9.42
N GLN A 180 23.06 -24.31 -9.42
CA GLN A 180 24.13 -25.12 -8.78
C GLN A 180 23.96 -25.23 -7.26
N ASN A 181 23.33 -24.23 -6.63
CA ASN A 181 22.98 -24.26 -5.22
C ASN A 181 21.63 -24.95 -4.94
N GLY A 182 21.05 -25.62 -5.95
CA GLY A 182 19.87 -26.45 -5.82
C GLY A 182 18.53 -25.69 -5.91
N TYR A 183 18.55 -24.42 -6.33
CA TYR A 183 17.33 -23.63 -6.48
C TYR A 183 16.71 -23.77 -7.87
N ARG A 184 15.39 -23.92 -7.92
CA ARG A 184 14.62 -23.81 -9.15
C ARG A 184 14.33 -22.33 -9.44
N ILE A 185 14.66 -21.92 -10.64
CA ILE A 185 14.49 -20.55 -11.07
C ILE A 185 13.27 -20.46 -11.99
N PRO A 186 12.37 -19.48 -11.78
CA PRO A 186 11.25 -19.26 -12.68
C PRO A 186 11.68 -19.08 -14.13
N ALA A 187 10.83 -19.45 -15.06
CA ALA A 187 11.05 -19.18 -16.47
C ALA A 187 11.24 -17.67 -16.70
N ASN A 188 12.13 -17.31 -17.64
CA ASN A 188 12.48 -15.90 -17.96
C ASN A 188 13.24 -15.13 -16.85
N ALA A 189 13.69 -15.75 -15.77
CA ALA A 189 14.45 -15.06 -14.71
C ALA A 189 15.70 -14.36 -15.25
N SER A 190 16.50 -14.98 -16.13
CA SER A 190 17.65 -14.32 -16.77
C SER A 190 17.29 -13.02 -17.47
N ARG A 191 16.15 -12.98 -18.17
CA ARG A 191 15.66 -11.77 -18.85
C ARG A 191 15.29 -10.68 -17.85
N ALA A 192 14.62 -11.06 -16.76
CA ALA A 192 14.24 -10.12 -15.71
C ALA A 192 15.44 -9.61 -14.89
N LEU A 193 16.48 -10.43 -14.72
CA LEU A 193 17.71 -10.07 -14.01
C LEU A 193 18.65 -9.18 -14.85
N GLN A 194 18.58 -9.26 -16.19
CA GLN A 194 19.50 -8.58 -17.08
C GLN A 194 19.59 -7.05 -16.87
N PRO A 195 18.49 -6.29 -16.65
CA PRO A 195 18.58 -4.85 -16.38
C PRO A 195 19.39 -4.52 -15.13
N TYR A 196 19.29 -5.34 -14.08
CA TYR A 196 20.00 -5.12 -12.82
C TYR A 196 21.50 -5.41 -12.98
N VAL A 197 21.84 -6.46 -13.71
CA VAL A 197 23.26 -6.78 -14.04
C VAL A 197 23.88 -5.66 -14.86
N ARG A 198 23.17 -5.11 -15.87
CA ARG A 198 23.64 -3.97 -16.69
C ARG A 198 23.84 -2.71 -15.87
N GLN A 199 23.06 -2.49 -14.80
CA GLN A 199 23.19 -1.37 -13.89
C GLN A 199 24.28 -1.61 -12.81
N GLY A 200 24.93 -2.77 -12.80
CA GLY A 200 25.94 -3.12 -11.82
C GLY A 200 25.42 -3.40 -10.42
N LEU A 201 24.08 -3.63 -10.27
CA LEU A 201 23.47 -3.94 -9.00
C LEU A 201 23.98 -5.28 -8.48
N LYS A 202 23.96 -5.43 -7.16
CA LYS A 202 24.28 -6.66 -6.44
C LYS A 202 23.00 -7.43 -6.17
N PHE A 203 23.15 -8.68 -5.79
CA PHE A 203 22.02 -9.54 -5.48
C PHE A 203 22.12 -10.02 -4.03
N PHE A 204 21.20 -9.55 -3.23
CA PHE A 204 20.98 -10.03 -1.88
C PHE A 204 20.16 -11.32 -1.98
N VAL A 205 20.74 -12.43 -1.54
CA VAL A 205 20.10 -13.74 -1.52
C VAL A 205 19.95 -14.16 -0.06
N ALA A 206 18.73 -14.16 0.45
CA ALA A 206 18.39 -14.58 1.80
C ALA A 206 17.74 -15.97 1.77
N LYS A 207 18.41 -16.96 2.29
CA LYS A 207 17.89 -18.31 2.50
C LYS A 207 17.25 -18.38 3.89
N VAL A 208 16.07 -18.97 4.00
CA VAL A 208 15.48 -19.24 5.31
C VAL A 208 16.20 -20.38 5.99
N ASN A 209 16.71 -20.12 7.18
CA ASN A 209 17.28 -21.14 8.06
C ASN A 209 16.16 -21.69 8.96
N LEU A 210 15.62 -22.84 8.60
CA LEU A 210 14.49 -23.45 9.28
C LEU A 210 14.75 -23.76 10.76
N ALA A 211 16.00 -24.06 11.12
CA ALA A 211 16.39 -24.32 12.50
C ALA A 211 16.37 -23.05 13.36
N GLU A 212 16.81 -21.93 12.80
CA GLU A 212 16.73 -20.63 13.48
C GLU A 212 15.29 -20.10 13.49
N GLN A 213 14.54 -20.25 12.40
CA GLN A 213 13.15 -19.85 12.30
C GLN A 213 12.27 -20.57 13.34
N ALA A 214 12.47 -21.89 13.53
CA ALA A 214 11.75 -22.66 14.55
C ALA A 214 11.96 -22.13 15.98
N LYS A 215 13.10 -21.53 16.27
CA LYS A 215 13.40 -20.92 17.59
C LYS A 215 12.63 -19.61 17.81
N THR A 216 12.17 -18.94 16.75
CA THR A 216 11.47 -17.66 16.86
C THR A 216 10.05 -17.81 17.41
N GLY A 217 9.46 -19.00 17.31
CA GLY A 217 8.06 -19.26 17.68
C GLY A 217 7.03 -18.66 16.73
N PHE A 218 7.43 -18.01 15.62
CA PHE A 218 6.54 -17.45 14.62
C PHE A 218 6.26 -18.47 13.50
N SER A 219 5.00 -18.47 13.01
CA SER A 219 4.60 -19.26 11.83
C SER A 219 4.85 -18.53 10.49
N TYR A 220 5.38 -17.31 10.52
CA TYR A 220 5.65 -16.44 9.38
C TYR A 220 7.09 -15.93 9.41
N LEU A 221 7.56 -15.45 8.27
CA LEU A 221 8.88 -14.82 8.15
C LEU A 221 8.82 -13.36 8.57
N ARG A 222 9.76 -12.95 9.42
CA ARG A 222 9.85 -11.56 9.85
C ARG A 222 10.36 -10.67 8.70
N PRO A 223 9.95 -9.39 8.66
CA PRO A 223 10.40 -8.45 7.63
C PRO A 223 11.92 -8.30 7.60
N LEU A 224 12.48 -8.26 6.40
CA LEU A 224 13.88 -7.90 6.19
C LEU A 224 13.99 -6.39 5.96
N GLN A 225 15.00 -5.79 6.60
CA GLN A 225 15.36 -4.38 6.43
C GLN A 225 16.82 -4.26 6.03
N PHE A 226 17.13 -3.33 5.13
CA PHE A 226 18.50 -2.97 4.79
C PHE A 226 18.66 -1.47 4.57
N ALA A 227 19.81 -0.95 5.02
CA ALA A 227 20.21 0.43 4.88
C ALA A 227 21.36 0.54 3.88
N PHE A 228 21.29 1.52 2.99
CA PHE A 228 22.35 1.78 2.01
C PHE A 228 22.34 3.23 1.53
N GLU A 229 23.45 3.65 0.92
CA GLU A 229 23.55 4.92 0.21
C GLU A 229 23.56 4.67 -1.29
N TYR A 230 22.65 5.35 -2.00
CA TYR A 230 22.54 5.27 -3.46
C TYR A 230 21.88 6.52 -4.03
N GLU A 231 22.44 7.06 -5.11
CA GLU A 231 21.93 8.28 -5.70
C GLU A 231 20.49 8.15 -6.22
N ARG A 232 20.18 7.00 -6.83
CA ARG A 232 18.84 6.75 -7.38
C ARG A 232 17.87 6.34 -6.28
N PHE A 233 16.75 7.02 -6.23
CA PHE A 233 15.64 6.62 -5.38
C PHE A 233 14.74 5.66 -6.17
N MET A 234 14.94 4.37 -5.99
CA MET A 234 14.27 3.32 -6.77
C MET A 234 13.80 2.17 -5.90
N LEU A 235 12.78 1.46 -6.38
CA LEU A 235 12.29 0.21 -5.82
C LEU A 235 12.23 -0.85 -6.93
N PRO A 236 13.01 -1.95 -6.83
CA PRO A 236 12.97 -3.03 -7.81
C PRO A 236 11.68 -3.83 -7.67
N VAL A 237 10.80 -3.76 -8.67
CA VAL A 237 9.48 -4.44 -8.66
C VAL A 237 9.35 -5.53 -9.74
N ARG A 238 10.20 -5.51 -10.77
CA ARG A 238 10.12 -6.47 -11.90
C ARG A 238 10.21 -7.92 -11.47
N LEU A 239 11.07 -8.20 -10.48
CA LEU A 239 11.31 -9.57 -10.05
C LEU A 239 10.10 -10.18 -9.34
N GLY A 240 9.26 -9.37 -8.73
CA GLY A 240 8.01 -9.81 -8.11
C GLY A 240 7.08 -10.52 -9.09
N MET A 241 7.12 -10.14 -10.36
CA MET A 241 6.30 -10.76 -11.40
C MET A 241 6.74 -12.18 -11.78
N LEU A 242 7.95 -12.60 -11.44
CA LEU A 242 8.44 -13.95 -11.77
C LEU A 242 7.69 -15.07 -11.04
N ASN A 243 7.17 -14.80 -9.86
CA ASN A 243 6.37 -15.73 -9.07
C ASN A 243 4.86 -15.40 -9.11
N ALA A 244 4.45 -14.42 -9.91
CA ALA A 244 3.07 -13.98 -10.00
C ALA A 244 2.19 -14.91 -10.84
N LYS A 245 0.96 -15.14 -10.41
CA LYS A 245 -0.08 -15.83 -11.18
C LYS A 245 -1.04 -14.89 -11.92
N GLY A 246 -0.86 -13.59 -11.78
CA GLY A 246 -1.71 -12.55 -12.34
C GLY A 246 -1.25 -11.17 -11.90
N PRO A 247 -2.10 -10.14 -11.99
CA PRO A 247 -1.79 -8.81 -11.50
C PRO A 247 -1.42 -8.84 -10.02
N GLN A 248 -0.44 -8.02 -9.64
CA GLN A 248 0.11 -7.96 -8.28
C GLN A 248 -0.28 -6.65 -7.60
N ASP A 249 -0.64 -6.70 -6.31
CA ASP A 249 -0.81 -5.51 -5.48
C ASP A 249 0.46 -5.19 -4.70
N LEU A 250 0.86 -3.94 -4.70
CA LEU A 250 1.99 -3.43 -3.94
C LEU A 250 1.59 -2.14 -3.22
N VAL A 251 1.78 -2.12 -1.91
CA VAL A 251 1.65 -0.90 -1.10
C VAL A 251 3.03 -0.44 -0.66
N VAL A 252 3.37 0.80 -0.99
CA VAL A 252 4.64 1.41 -0.61
C VAL A 252 4.38 2.56 0.34
N TYR A 253 4.93 2.46 1.54
CA TYR A 253 4.93 3.53 2.54
C TYR A 253 6.27 4.24 2.47
N VAL A 254 6.27 5.51 2.07
CA VAL A 254 7.49 6.29 1.97
C VAL A 254 7.53 7.33 3.08
N LEU A 255 8.53 7.21 3.93
CA LEU A 255 8.86 8.17 4.98
C LEU A 255 9.95 9.10 4.45
N SER A 256 9.69 10.40 4.44
CA SER A 256 10.57 11.43 3.90
C SER A 256 10.61 12.65 4.82
N ARG A 257 11.58 13.54 4.60
CA ARG A 257 11.79 14.73 5.44
C ARG A 257 11.03 15.95 4.92
N ASN A 258 11.01 16.17 3.62
CA ASN A 258 10.67 17.49 3.06
C ASN A 258 9.27 17.55 2.46
N GLY A 259 8.77 16.46 1.88
CA GLY A 259 7.48 16.49 1.23
C GLY A 259 7.02 15.13 0.67
N ARG A 260 5.94 15.19 -0.08
CA ARG A 260 5.34 14.03 -0.72
C ARG A 260 6.29 13.37 -1.71
N VAL A 261 6.27 12.05 -1.76
CA VAL A 261 7.00 11.25 -2.75
C VAL A 261 6.06 10.80 -3.87
N GLU A 262 6.57 10.81 -5.10
CA GLU A 262 5.86 10.36 -6.29
C GLU A 262 6.77 9.54 -7.21
N ALA A 263 6.16 8.70 -8.06
CA ALA A 263 6.89 8.02 -9.12
C ALA A 263 7.24 8.99 -10.24
N THR A 264 8.44 8.85 -10.83
CA THR A 264 8.90 9.72 -11.92
C THR A 264 8.78 9.08 -13.30
N ASN A 265 8.75 7.76 -13.36
CA ASN A 265 8.64 7.00 -14.61
C ASN A 265 7.25 6.40 -14.84
N TYR A 266 6.32 6.60 -13.89
CA TYR A 266 4.91 6.28 -14.02
C TYR A 266 4.07 7.43 -13.49
N ARG A 267 2.89 7.62 -14.06
CA ARG A 267 1.95 8.65 -13.60
C ARG A 267 1.47 8.35 -12.18
N THR A 268 1.68 9.30 -11.27
CA THR A 268 1.15 9.22 -9.89
C THR A 268 -0.15 10.01 -9.82
N VAL A 269 -1.23 9.37 -9.35
CA VAL A 269 -2.59 9.91 -9.32
C VAL A 269 -3.20 9.76 -7.93
N LYS A 270 -3.89 10.78 -7.44
CA LYS A 270 -4.66 10.68 -6.19
C LYS A 270 -5.88 9.79 -6.40
N LEU A 271 -6.10 8.84 -5.50
CA LEU A 271 -7.33 8.02 -5.51
C LEU A 271 -8.55 8.93 -5.31
N PRO A 272 -9.66 8.74 -6.05
CA PRO A 272 -10.89 9.49 -5.82
C PRO A 272 -11.33 9.40 -4.36
N ALA A 273 -11.50 10.54 -3.72
CA ALA A 273 -11.76 10.65 -2.29
C ALA A 273 -12.62 11.88 -1.96
N ASN A 274 -12.95 12.09 -0.68
CA ASN A 274 -13.78 13.18 -0.18
C ASN A 274 -15.19 13.22 -0.82
N VAL A 275 -15.74 12.05 -1.10
CA VAL A 275 -17.08 11.88 -1.68
C VAL A 275 -18.03 11.25 -0.67
N GLU A 276 -19.29 11.61 -0.75
CA GLU A 276 -20.34 11.02 0.08
C GLU A 276 -20.78 9.67 -0.48
N LEU A 277 -20.89 8.68 0.42
CA LEU A 277 -21.32 7.32 0.11
C LEU A 277 -22.51 6.91 0.98
N PRO A 278 -23.34 5.95 0.54
CA PRO A 278 -24.44 5.42 1.34
C PRO A 278 -23.98 4.91 2.70
N THR A 279 -24.72 5.16 3.74
CA THR A 279 -24.35 4.82 5.13
C THR A 279 -24.16 3.34 5.37
N TYR A 280 -24.81 2.45 4.60
CA TYR A 280 -24.63 1.00 4.71
C TYR A 280 -23.20 0.53 4.35
N VAL A 281 -22.45 1.34 3.61
CA VAL A 281 -21.05 1.07 3.25
C VAL A 281 -20.19 0.84 4.49
N ARG A 282 -20.58 1.40 5.65
CA ARG A 282 -19.85 1.21 6.91
C ARG A 282 -19.56 -0.26 7.24
N SER A 283 -20.56 -1.11 7.10
CA SER A 283 -20.43 -2.53 7.44
C SER A 283 -19.65 -3.36 6.43
N GLU A 284 -19.42 -2.84 5.23
CA GLU A 284 -18.77 -3.57 4.12
C GLU A 284 -17.63 -2.77 3.49
N PHE A 285 -17.10 -1.79 4.20
CA PHE A 285 -16.08 -0.90 3.62
C PHE A 285 -14.90 -1.64 2.97
N PRO A 286 -14.34 -2.72 3.54
CA PRO A 286 -13.28 -3.48 2.87
C PRO A 286 -13.68 -4.00 1.49
N LYS A 287 -14.92 -4.48 1.33
CA LYS A 287 -15.47 -4.96 0.06
C LYS A 287 -15.66 -3.81 -0.93
N VAL A 288 -16.22 -2.69 -0.46
CA VAL A 288 -16.44 -1.48 -1.26
C VAL A 288 -15.09 -0.93 -1.73
N TYR A 289 -14.12 -0.81 -0.84
CA TYR A 289 -12.79 -0.30 -1.17
C TYR A 289 -12.08 -1.18 -2.21
N LYS A 290 -12.15 -2.49 -2.05
CA LYS A 290 -11.58 -3.43 -3.04
C LYS A 290 -12.20 -3.26 -4.43
N ALA A 291 -13.53 -3.13 -4.52
CA ALA A 291 -14.23 -2.91 -5.78
C ALA A 291 -13.90 -1.53 -6.39
N LEU A 292 -13.81 -0.51 -5.56
CA LEU A 292 -13.40 0.84 -5.95
C LEU A 292 -11.99 0.81 -6.54
N PHE A 293 -11.02 0.29 -5.79
CA PHE A 293 -9.62 0.25 -6.23
C PHE A 293 -9.48 -0.52 -7.56
N GLU A 294 -10.09 -1.70 -7.66
CA GLU A 294 -10.11 -2.51 -8.89
C GLU A 294 -10.70 -1.74 -10.07
N THR A 295 -11.81 -1.04 -9.85
CA THR A 295 -12.47 -0.26 -10.90
C THR A 295 -11.60 0.91 -11.36
N GLN A 296 -10.98 1.64 -10.43
CA GLN A 296 -10.11 2.75 -10.76
C GLN A 296 -8.82 2.26 -11.45
N ALA A 297 -8.20 1.19 -10.94
CA ALA A 297 -7.01 0.60 -11.55
C ALA A 297 -7.28 0.14 -13.00
N ARG A 298 -8.44 -0.48 -13.25
CA ARG A 298 -8.86 -0.92 -14.59
C ARG A 298 -9.10 0.25 -15.55
N ARG A 299 -9.70 1.35 -15.07
CA ARG A 299 -9.91 2.57 -15.88
C ARG A 299 -8.62 3.22 -16.36
N GLU A 300 -7.56 3.01 -15.62
CA GLU A 300 -6.21 3.50 -15.93
C GLU A 300 -5.32 2.40 -16.53
N ASP A 301 -5.92 1.31 -17.04
CA ASP A 301 -5.22 0.18 -17.64
C ASP A 301 -4.10 -0.40 -16.77
N TYR A 302 -4.22 -0.30 -15.42
CA TYR A 302 -3.20 -0.71 -14.44
C TYR A 302 -1.83 -0.05 -14.66
N ARG A 303 -1.80 1.19 -15.18
CA ARG A 303 -0.56 1.91 -15.57
C ARG A 303 -0.24 3.11 -14.70
N VAL A 304 -0.88 3.22 -13.55
CA VAL A 304 -0.68 4.34 -12.62
C VAL A 304 -0.28 3.87 -11.23
N VAL A 305 0.39 4.75 -10.52
CA VAL A 305 0.67 4.63 -9.09
C VAL A 305 -0.34 5.50 -8.34
N TRP A 306 -1.18 4.89 -7.53
CA TRP A 306 -2.20 5.59 -6.77
C TRP A 306 -1.64 6.15 -5.48
N THR A 307 -1.86 7.45 -5.21
CA THR A 307 -1.64 8.05 -3.90
C THR A 307 -2.92 7.90 -3.08
N GLU A 308 -2.82 7.18 -1.97
CA GLU A 308 -3.93 6.99 -1.02
C GLU A 308 -3.84 7.92 0.18
N TYR A 309 -2.62 8.28 0.54
CA TYR A 309 -2.33 9.12 1.69
C TYR A 309 -1.02 9.87 1.50
N PHE A 310 -0.95 11.14 1.89
CA PHE A 310 0.28 11.81 2.27
C PHE A 310 -0.02 12.91 3.29
N TRP A 311 0.78 12.90 4.36
CA TRP A 311 0.54 13.74 5.51
C TRP A 311 1.83 14.00 6.27
N ASP A 312 1.98 15.23 6.78
CA ASP A 312 3.02 15.56 7.75
C ASP A 312 2.58 15.08 9.12
N MET A 313 3.29 14.12 9.70
CA MET A 313 2.97 13.60 11.03
C MET A 313 3.13 14.64 12.16
N GLY A 314 3.80 15.76 11.88
CA GLY A 314 3.84 16.92 12.76
C GLY A 314 2.50 17.64 12.89
N TRP A 315 1.55 17.37 12.00
CA TRP A 315 0.22 17.98 12.00
C TRP A 315 -0.84 17.00 12.48
N CYS A 316 -1.82 17.51 13.18
CA CYS A 316 -2.97 16.71 13.62
C CYS A 316 -3.80 16.27 12.42
N ASP A 317 -3.99 14.96 12.26
CA ASP A 317 -5.00 14.40 11.39
C ASP A 317 -6.19 13.95 12.26
N PRO A 318 -7.28 14.69 12.30
CA PRO A 318 -8.42 14.38 13.19
C PRO A 318 -9.15 13.08 12.81
N CYS A 319 -8.89 12.54 11.62
CA CYS A 319 -9.49 11.30 11.13
C CYS A 319 -8.54 10.10 11.21
N ALA A 320 -7.26 10.31 11.54
CA ALA A 320 -6.25 9.25 11.66
C ALA A 320 -6.16 8.70 13.09
N ALA A 321 -5.47 7.59 13.20
CA ALA A 321 -4.95 7.11 14.46
C ALA A 321 -3.86 8.07 14.98
N ASN A 322 -3.44 7.90 16.23
CA ASN A 322 -2.30 8.65 16.75
C ASN A 322 -1.07 8.49 15.86
N PRO A 323 -0.26 9.55 15.64
CA PRO A 323 0.96 9.44 14.84
C PRO A 323 1.91 8.41 15.43
N LEU A 324 2.85 7.94 14.62
CA LEU A 324 3.87 7.00 15.05
C LEU A 324 4.79 7.66 16.09
N SER A 325 5.11 6.91 17.13
CA SER A 325 6.10 7.32 18.13
C SER A 325 7.51 7.36 17.51
N LEU A 326 8.45 8.00 18.21
CA LEU A 326 9.85 8.02 17.79
C LEU A 326 10.45 6.62 17.66
N GLU A 327 10.09 5.71 18.57
CA GLU A 327 10.52 4.31 18.53
C GLU A 327 9.93 3.55 17.33
N GLU A 328 8.63 3.74 17.06
CA GLU A 328 7.97 3.18 15.87
C GLU A 328 8.59 3.71 14.58
N LEU A 329 8.92 5.02 14.50
CA LEU A 329 9.58 5.61 13.36
C LEU A 329 11.01 5.06 13.15
N ARG A 330 11.78 4.87 14.21
CA ARG A 330 13.09 4.20 14.13
C ARG A 330 12.95 2.75 13.66
N SER A 331 11.97 2.02 14.19
CA SER A 331 11.65 0.66 13.74
C SER A 331 11.24 0.63 12.25
N ALA A 332 10.61 1.69 11.76
CA ALA A 332 10.31 1.87 10.33
C ALA A 332 11.52 2.28 9.47
N GLY A 333 12.68 2.53 10.09
CA GLY A 333 13.92 2.90 9.41
C GLY A 333 14.19 4.40 9.31
N VAL A 334 13.42 5.25 10.00
CA VAL A 334 13.68 6.70 10.06
C VAL A 334 14.93 6.98 10.92
N PHE A 335 15.99 7.45 10.28
CA PHE A 335 17.32 7.62 10.91
C PHE A 335 17.71 9.08 11.15
N TRP A 336 17.02 10.04 10.54
CA TRP A 336 17.40 11.46 10.63
C TRP A 336 16.89 12.16 11.90
N LEU A 337 16.02 11.56 12.66
CA LEU A 337 15.51 12.15 13.91
C LEU A 337 16.56 12.14 15.03
N ASP A 338 17.59 11.32 14.94
CA ASP A 338 18.68 11.25 15.90
C ASP A 338 19.73 12.34 15.67
N GLY A 339 19.88 12.85 14.43
CA GLY A 339 20.85 13.86 14.06
C GLY A 339 20.56 15.26 14.64
N ASP A 340 19.30 15.56 14.89
CA ASP A 340 18.92 16.88 15.47
C ASP A 340 19.26 16.99 16.96
N LEU A 341 19.56 15.88 17.64
CA LEU A 341 20.00 15.87 19.05
C LEU A 341 21.53 15.98 19.20
N SER A 342 22.30 15.65 18.17
CA SER A 342 23.78 15.65 18.22
C SER A 342 24.41 16.91 17.65
N SER A 343 23.70 17.75 16.92
CA SER A 343 24.23 18.99 16.33
C SER A 343 24.28 20.20 17.30
N THR A 344 23.87 20.06 18.54
CA THR A 344 23.87 21.15 19.55
C THR A 344 25.02 21.08 20.55
N GLY A 345 26.12 20.42 20.21
CA GLY A 345 27.28 20.23 21.08
C GLY A 345 28.44 21.20 20.87
N ALA A 346 28.22 22.50 20.69
CA ALA A 346 29.26 23.49 20.91
C ALA A 346 29.17 23.98 22.37
N PRO A 347 30.24 23.89 23.19
CA PRO A 347 30.22 24.38 24.56
C PRO A 347 30.12 25.92 24.58
N GLY A 348 28.97 26.45 25.02
CA GLY A 348 28.81 27.86 25.27
C GLY A 348 27.70 28.62 24.48
N ALA A 349 27.00 28.01 23.59
CA ALA A 349 25.84 28.64 22.94
C ALA A 349 24.57 28.40 23.77
N ALA A 350 23.96 29.47 24.27
CA ALA A 350 22.62 29.41 24.88
C ALA A 350 21.62 28.99 23.79
N VAL A 351 21.14 27.76 23.88
CA VAL A 351 20.12 27.21 22.95
C VAL A 351 18.80 27.92 23.27
N PRO A 352 18.11 28.53 22.28
CA PRO A 352 16.76 28.99 22.50
C PRO A 352 15.91 27.77 22.90
N SER A 353 15.19 27.93 24.02
CA SER A 353 14.27 26.90 24.52
C SER A 353 13.21 26.62 23.48
N VAL A 354 13.48 25.68 22.59
CA VAL A 354 12.44 25.14 21.71
C VAL A 354 11.42 24.48 22.62
N VAL A 355 10.24 25.07 22.72
CA VAL A 355 9.11 24.56 23.48
C VAL A 355 8.83 23.14 22.95
N ARG A 356 9.28 22.13 23.69
CA ARG A 356 8.91 20.74 23.43
C ARG A 356 7.41 20.62 23.64
N PRO A 357 6.63 20.17 22.65
CA PRO A 357 5.24 19.85 22.89
C PRO A 357 5.15 18.77 23.97
N ARG A 358 4.51 19.08 25.09
CA ARG A 358 4.19 18.11 26.14
C ARG A 358 3.01 17.25 25.68
N GLY A 359 3.29 16.08 25.16
CA GLY A 359 2.31 15.09 24.72
C GLY A 359 2.94 14.29 23.60
N GLY A 360 2.88 12.98 23.59
CA GLY A 360 3.52 12.01 22.71
C GLY A 360 3.80 12.58 21.30
N GLY A 361 4.99 13.16 21.13
CA GLY A 361 5.22 14.22 20.16
C GLY A 361 5.20 13.72 18.73
N ALA A 362 4.23 14.20 17.96
CA ALA A 362 4.21 14.11 16.52
C ALA A 362 5.57 14.56 15.95
N GLN A 363 6.19 13.71 15.14
CA GLN A 363 7.52 13.95 14.59
C GLN A 363 7.40 14.58 13.19
N PRO A 364 8.34 15.45 12.77
CA PRO A 364 8.33 16.08 11.44
C PRO A 364 8.76 15.07 10.37
N VAL A 365 7.91 14.12 10.10
CA VAL A 365 8.09 13.08 9.07
C VAL A 365 6.89 13.09 8.15
N MET A 366 7.15 13.21 6.85
CA MET A 366 6.12 13.04 5.83
C MET A 366 5.92 11.56 5.54
N LEU A 367 4.69 11.10 5.59
CA LEU A 367 4.31 9.77 5.13
C LEU A 367 3.55 9.87 3.83
N THR A 368 4.03 9.21 2.79
CA THR A 368 3.31 8.99 1.53
C THR A 368 2.97 7.51 1.40
N ARG A 369 1.69 7.18 1.20
CA ARG A 369 1.23 5.84 0.87
C ARG A 369 0.89 5.79 -0.61
N LEU A 370 1.59 4.91 -1.32
CA LEU A 370 1.37 4.60 -2.72
C LEU A 370 0.82 3.19 -2.84
N HIS A 371 -0.18 3.01 -3.68
CA HIS A 371 -0.76 1.71 -3.98
C HIS A 371 -0.81 1.49 -5.49
N LEU A 372 -0.38 0.33 -5.95
CA LEU A 372 -0.41 -0.02 -7.37
C LEU A 372 -0.81 -1.48 -7.53
N ARG A 373 -1.55 -1.73 -8.61
CA ARG A 373 -1.83 -3.07 -9.14
C ARG A 373 -1.22 -3.15 -10.52
N TYR A 374 -0.38 -4.14 -10.77
CA TYR A 374 0.41 -4.17 -11.99
C TYR A 374 0.71 -5.58 -12.50
N THR A 375 1.11 -5.66 -13.75
CA THR A 375 1.69 -6.83 -14.42
C THR A 375 3.03 -6.45 -15.02
N SER A 376 3.80 -7.44 -15.50
CA SER A 376 5.04 -7.18 -16.25
C SER A 376 4.84 -6.38 -17.54
N GLU A 377 3.61 -6.30 -18.04
CA GLU A 377 3.26 -5.56 -19.26
C GLU A 377 2.84 -4.13 -18.96
N THR A 378 2.14 -3.91 -17.85
CA THR A 378 1.64 -2.58 -17.46
C THR A 378 2.70 -1.73 -16.77
N LEU A 379 3.58 -2.36 -15.95
CA LEU A 379 4.75 -1.74 -15.34
C LEU A 379 6.03 -2.55 -15.67
N PRO A 380 6.58 -2.42 -16.87
CA PRO A 380 7.76 -3.18 -17.30
C PRO A 380 9.07 -2.74 -16.65
N GLU A 381 9.07 -1.59 -15.97
CA GLU A 381 10.25 -1.01 -15.32
C GLU A 381 10.08 -0.95 -13.80
N ASP A 382 11.22 -0.85 -13.10
CA ASP A 382 11.24 -0.60 -11.67
C ASP A 382 10.68 0.80 -11.35
N LEU A 383 10.15 0.98 -10.14
CA LEU A 383 9.69 2.29 -9.71
C LEU A 383 10.88 3.20 -9.43
N MET A 384 10.87 4.36 -10.06
CA MET A 384 11.77 5.47 -9.78
C MET A 384 10.98 6.55 -9.04
N PHE A 385 11.54 7.09 -7.98
CA PHE A 385 10.87 8.07 -7.14
C PHE A 385 11.61 9.39 -7.10
N GLN A 386 10.86 10.44 -6.75
CA GLN A 386 11.38 11.71 -6.29
C GLN A 386 10.61 12.20 -5.06
N GLU A 387 11.33 12.83 -4.14
CA GLU A 387 10.73 13.62 -3.08
C GLU A 387 10.43 15.02 -3.66
N THR A 388 9.17 15.44 -3.51
CA THR A 388 8.73 16.79 -3.88
C THR A 388 8.81 17.72 -2.67
N GLN A 389 8.55 19.01 -2.89
CA GLN A 389 8.36 19.96 -1.78
C GLN A 389 6.87 20.15 -1.43
N ASP A 390 5.99 19.32 -1.98
CA ASP A 390 4.56 19.36 -1.69
C ASP A 390 4.30 18.82 -0.27
N ARG A 391 3.81 19.68 0.60
CA ARG A 391 3.42 19.39 1.99
C ARG A 391 1.90 19.48 2.21
N GLN A 392 1.12 19.60 1.14
CA GLN A 392 -0.34 19.56 1.26
C GLN A 392 -0.78 18.17 1.70
N ASN A 393 -1.60 18.13 2.74
CA ASN A 393 -2.10 16.88 3.27
C ASN A 393 -3.20 16.28 2.38
N PHE A 394 -3.18 14.97 2.19
CA PHE A 394 -4.20 14.23 1.45
C PHE A 394 -4.48 12.90 2.13
N GLN A 395 -5.74 12.53 2.20
CA GLN A 395 -6.19 11.23 2.67
C GLN A 395 -7.32 10.72 1.79
N ALA A 396 -7.22 9.48 1.34
CA ALA A 396 -8.32 8.79 0.69
C ALA A 396 -9.39 8.47 1.75
N ARG A 397 -10.34 9.39 1.92
CA ARG A 397 -11.45 9.24 2.85
C ARG A 397 -12.79 9.33 2.13
N TYR A 398 -13.76 8.62 2.67
CA TYR A 398 -15.12 8.54 2.14
C TYR A 398 -16.08 8.94 3.23
N ILE A 399 -17.05 9.75 2.89
CA ILE A 399 -17.93 10.42 3.84
C ILE A 399 -19.23 9.64 3.95
N LEU A 400 -19.60 9.28 5.17
CA LEU A 400 -20.92 8.76 5.50
C LEU A 400 -21.67 9.85 6.26
N ARG A 401 -22.76 10.33 5.68
CA ARG A 401 -23.58 11.37 6.30
C ARG A 401 -24.90 10.78 6.78
N HIS A 402 -25.05 10.68 8.10
CA HIS A 402 -26.24 10.16 8.74
C HIS A 402 -27.33 11.24 8.77
N PRO A 403 -28.51 10.98 8.20
CA PRO A 403 -29.62 11.91 8.28
C PRO A 403 -30.11 12.09 9.71
N TRP A 404 -30.60 13.28 10.02
CA TRP A 404 -31.34 13.53 11.24
C TRP A 404 -32.57 12.61 11.33
N GLN A 405 -32.82 12.06 12.52
CA GLN A 405 -33.84 11.01 12.78
C GLN A 405 -35.14 11.61 13.38
N GLY A 406 -35.53 12.81 13.00
CA GLY A 406 -36.76 13.45 13.47
C GLY A 406 -37.96 13.26 12.54
N ASP A 407 -39.09 13.85 12.92
CA ASP A 407 -40.30 13.86 12.11
C ASP A 407 -40.23 14.92 11.00
N ALA A 408 -40.62 14.55 9.78
CA ALA A 408 -40.70 15.48 8.65
C ALA A 408 -41.70 16.64 8.86
N ASN A 409 -42.65 16.50 9.77
CA ASN A 409 -43.61 17.51 10.12
C ASN A 409 -43.27 18.29 11.40
N ALA A 410 -42.08 18.08 11.98
CA ALA A 410 -41.66 18.75 13.21
C ALA A 410 -41.57 20.28 13.06
N CYS A 411 -41.18 20.75 11.88
CA CYS A 411 -41.13 22.16 11.51
C CYS A 411 -41.13 22.32 9.98
N PRO A 412 -41.39 23.54 9.44
CA PRO A 412 -41.41 23.77 7.98
C PRO A 412 -40.07 23.37 7.30
N GLU A 413 -38.94 23.59 7.97
CA GLU A 413 -37.60 23.30 7.47
C GLU A 413 -37.34 21.79 7.39
N ALA A 414 -37.99 20.97 8.22
CA ALA A 414 -37.83 19.53 8.22
C ALA A 414 -38.26 18.89 6.90
N LYS A 415 -39.35 19.40 6.30
CA LYS A 415 -39.83 18.87 5.02
C LYS A 415 -38.83 19.13 3.89
N SER A 416 -38.34 20.36 3.74
CA SER A 416 -37.32 20.69 2.72
C SER A 416 -36.02 19.92 2.96
N TYR A 417 -35.64 19.72 4.22
CA TYR A 417 -34.49 18.92 4.59
C TYR A 417 -34.63 17.46 4.09
N PHE A 418 -35.78 16.81 4.29
CA PHE A 418 -35.97 15.42 3.83
C PHE A 418 -36.00 15.31 2.29
N ASP A 419 -36.49 16.33 1.58
CA ASP A 419 -36.38 16.39 0.11
C ASP A 419 -34.91 16.51 -0.34
N GLU A 420 -34.10 17.28 0.39
CA GLU A 420 -32.66 17.37 0.16
C GLU A 420 -31.94 16.06 0.49
N VAL A 421 -32.31 15.37 1.59
CA VAL A 421 -31.78 14.04 1.96
C VAL A 421 -32.06 13.04 0.85
N ALA A 422 -33.28 12.97 0.32
CA ALA A 422 -33.61 12.05 -0.77
C ALA A 422 -32.72 12.32 -2.02
N SER A 423 -32.56 13.60 -2.36
CA SER A 423 -31.69 14.01 -3.48
C SER A 423 -30.22 13.69 -3.23
N ARG A 424 -29.74 13.83 -1.99
CA ARG A 424 -28.38 13.45 -1.58
C ARG A 424 -28.16 11.96 -1.68
N GLN A 425 -29.07 11.15 -1.15
CA GLN A 425 -29.00 9.69 -1.18
C GLN A 425 -28.94 9.15 -2.62
N GLU A 426 -29.67 9.75 -3.54
CA GLU A 426 -29.56 9.41 -4.96
C GLU A 426 -28.15 9.73 -5.53
N ARG A 427 -27.56 10.89 -5.17
CA ARG A 427 -26.19 11.21 -5.57
C ARG A 427 -25.15 10.26 -4.93
N GLU A 428 -25.35 9.87 -3.68
CA GLU A 428 -24.52 8.90 -2.99
C GLU A 428 -24.55 7.54 -3.71
N ALA A 429 -25.76 7.08 -4.13
CA ALA A 429 -25.92 5.84 -4.89
C ALA A 429 -25.18 5.90 -6.23
N GLN A 430 -25.35 7.00 -6.98
CA GLN A 430 -24.67 7.20 -8.27
C GLN A 430 -23.15 7.28 -8.10
N THR A 431 -22.69 7.95 -7.04
CA THR A 431 -21.27 8.05 -6.71
C THR A 431 -20.67 6.68 -6.44
N LEU A 432 -21.34 5.87 -5.60
CA LEU A 432 -20.89 4.51 -5.31
C LEU A 432 -20.88 3.63 -6.55
N ALA A 433 -21.94 3.66 -7.39
CA ALA A 433 -22.00 2.93 -8.66
C ALA A 433 -20.87 3.33 -9.59
N ASN A 434 -20.59 4.63 -9.69
CA ASN A 434 -19.49 5.12 -10.52
C ASN A 434 -18.12 4.66 -10.00
N LEU A 435 -17.88 4.70 -8.70
CA LEU A 435 -16.60 4.32 -8.11
C LEU A 435 -16.32 2.82 -8.19
N THR A 436 -17.36 1.98 -8.05
CA THR A 436 -17.22 0.52 -7.91
C THR A 436 -17.62 -0.27 -9.15
N ALA A 437 -18.26 0.37 -10.13
CA ALA A 437 -18.96 -0.27 -11.25
C ALA A 437 -20.07 -1.26 -10.81
N TRP A 438 -20.59 -1.13 -9.60
CA TRP A 438 -21.72 -1.92 -9.13
C TRP A 438 -23.04 -1.42 -9.75
N ASP A 439 -24.03 -2.32 -9.86
CA ASP A 439 -25.33 -1.95 -10.39
C ASP A 439 -26.03 -0.94 -9.49
N LEU A 440 -26.56 0.14 -10.11
CA LEU A 440 -27.18 1.24 -9.38
C LEU A 440 -28.49 0.85 -8.71
N ASN A 441 -29.26 -0.08 -9.28
CA ASN A 441 -30.53 -0.53 -8.70
C ASN A 441 -30.28 -1.42 -7.49
N ASP A 442 -29.22 -2.24 -7.52
CA ASP A 442 -28.81 -3.03 -6.37
C ASP A 442 -28.39 -2.12 -5.21
N ILE A 443 -27.64 -1.05 -5.50
CA ILE A 443 -27.25 -0.05 -4.50
C ILE A 443 -28.50 0.63 -3.92
N ARG A 444 -29.42 1.11 -4.76
CA ARG A 444 -30.68 1.73 -4.30
C ARG A 444 -31.53 0.80 -3.46
N GLY A 445 -31.64 -0.47 -3.86
CA GLY A 445 -32.37 -1.50 -3.11
C GLY A 445 -31.78 -1.70 -1.71
N ARG A 446 -30.47 -1.61 -1.56
CA ARG A 446 -29.77 -1.75 -0.26
C ARG A 446 -29.92 -0.49 0.61
N MET A 447 -30.10 0.67 0.02
CA MET A 447 -30.37 1.93 0.73
C MET A 447 -31.83 2.06 1.16
N ASN A 448 -32.74 1.17 0.73
CA ASN A 448 -34.20 1.34 0.83
C ASN A 448 -34.69 2.65 0.19
N VAL A 449 -33.95 3.17 -0.77
CA VAL A 449 -34.35 4.40 -1.51
C VAL A 449 -35.28 3.97 -2.64
N GLN A 450 -36.53 4.45 -2.60
CA GLN A 450 -37.40 4.34 -3.77
C GLN A 450 -36.79 5.13 -4.91
N ALA A 451 -36.73 4.53 -6.11
CA ALA A 451 -36.14 5.14 -7.27
C ALA A 451 -36.83 6.52 -7.55
N VAL A 452 -36.14 7.59 -7.19
CA VAL A 452 -36.55 8.92 -7.64
C VAL A 452 -36.19 8.97 -9.12
N SER A 453 -37.18 8.93 -9.99
CA SER A 453 -36.96 9.10 -11.42
C SER A 453 -36.29 10.45 -11.64
N ALA A 454 -35.07 10.44 -12.17
CA ALA A 454 -34.36 11.67 -12.50
C ALA A 454 -35.29 12.58 -13.33
N PRO A 455 -35.47 13.84 -12.95
CA PRO A 455 -36.35 14.73 -13.72
C PRO A 455 -35.84 14.77 -15.15
N LYS A 456 -36.74 14.49 -16.08
CA LYS A 456 -36.41 14.46 -17.49
C LYS A 456 -35.87 15.84 -17.89
N TRP A 457 -34.86 15.91 -18.74
CA TRP A 457 -34.18 17.17 -19.08
C TRP A 457 -35.14 18.27 -19.56
N TRP A 458 -36.27 17.90 -20.18
CA TRP A 458 -37.31 18.83 -20.63
C TRP A 458 -38.22 19.39 -19.51
N GLU A 459 -38.28 18.78 -18.34
CA GLU A 459 -39.02 19.31 -17.20
C GLU A 459 -38.38 20.57 -16.63
N ARG A 460 -37.11 20.82 -16.95
CA ARG A 460 -36.35 22.03 -16.59
C ARG A 460 -36.59 23.20 -17.57
N LEU A 461 -37.15 22.93 -18.76
CA LEU A 461 -37.39 23.95 -19.78
C LEU A 461 -38.64 24.76 -19.55
N TRP A 462 -39.55 24.24 -18.73
CA TRP A 462 -40.89 24.81 -18.55
C TRP A 462 -41.15 25.29 -17.10
N ARG A 463 -40.09 25.43 -16.30
CA ARG A 463 -40.14 26.05 -14.96
C ARG A 463 -39.64 27.48 -14.99
#